data_98ef90e8c1b4668b3416cbad5a07c9e5
#
_entry.id   98ef90e8c1b4668b3416cbad5a07c9e5
#
_cell.length_a   1.000
_cell.length_b   1.000
_cell.length_c   1.000
_cell.angle_alpha   90.00
_cell.angle_beta   90.00
_cell.angle_gamma   90.00
#
_symmetry.space_group_name_H-M   'P 1'
#
loop_
_entity.id
_entity.type
_entity.pdbx_description
1 polymer ?
#
loop_
_entity_poly.entity_id
_entity_poly.type
_entity_poly.pdbx_seq_one_letter_code
_entity_poly.pdbx_strand_id
1 'polypeptide(L)'
;TFDNVWDLEWRVATDPSDTVLNVVYASTYGAVFKSANGGTSWTLELGNTSGSAFSYFSEVDVTTQGVVYATLSSDGPSKGIWRKDKTLGWANITPPDIDTATFDRFVIGINPSNENEVYFLGQTPLHGKRSTNYKGEEEWNSLFKYTYLSGNGTGAGGQWQDLSAAIPQDSTSQLGNFNAQGCYNLVVKIHPAHPNTV
;
A
#
# COMPACT_ATOMS: atom_id res chain seq x y z
N THR A 1 -8.81 18.28 8.03
CA THR A 1 -8.08 18.46 9.29
C THR A 1 -7.46 17.13 9.68
N PHE A 2 -6.22 17.16 10.16
CA PHE A 2 -5.46 16.01 10.62
C PHE A 2 -5.87 15.55 12.04
N ASP A 3 -6.98 16.01 12.56
CA ASP A 3 -7.39 15.80 13.96
C ASP A 3 -7.79 14.35 14.30
N ASN A 4 -7.99 13.50 13.27
CA ASN A 4 -8.34 12.09 13.43
C ASN A 4 -7.26 11.16 12.87
N VAL A 5 -6.03 11.60 12.87
CA VAL A 5 -4.90 10.77 12.51
C VAL A 5 -4.53 9.93 13.73
N TRP A 6 -4.76 8.64 13.65
CA TRP A 6 -4.18 7.70 14.59
C TRP A 6 -2.69 7.63 14.25
N ASP A 7 -1.82 8.06 15.12
CA ASP A 7 -0.37 8.25 14.95
C ASP A 7 0.41 7.10 14.28
N LEU A 8 -0.20 5.98 14.08
CA LEU A 8 0.47 4.78 13.56
C LEU A 8 0.24 4.56 12.05
N GLU A 9 -0.59 5.38 11.38
CA GLU A 9 -1.13 5.00 10.09
C GLU A 9 -1.10 6.09 9.03
N TRP A 10 -0.40 7.16 9.25
CA TRP A 10 -0.17 8.13 8.21
C TRP A 10 1.28 8.09 7.75
N ARG A 11 1.47 8.19 6.47
CA ARG A 11 2.78 8.32 5.85
C ARG A 11 2.82 9.58 5.02
N VAL A 12 3.90 10.30 5.17
CA VAL A 12 4.20 11.45 4.31
C VAL A 12 5.22 11.00 3.27
N ALA A 13 4.87 11.15 2.00
CA ALA A 13 5.78 10.93 0.89
C ALA A 13 5.97 12.23 0.13
N THR A 14 7.21 12.58 -0.16
CA THR A 14 7.55 13.73 -0.97
C THR A 14 7.73 13.30 -2.41
N ASP A 15 7.07 13.97 -3.34
CA ASP A 15 7.28 13.71 -4.77
C ASP A 15 8.66 14.23 -5.19
N PRO A 16 9.65 13.35 -5.42
CA PRO A 16 11.02 13.77 -5.73
C PRO A 16 11.17 14.35 -7.13
N SER A 17 10.17 14.16 -8.00
CA SER A 17 10.17 14.71 -9.35
C SER A 17 9.71 16.16 -9.40
N ASP A 18 9.16 16.70 -8.32
CA ASP A 18 8.73 18.09 -8.20
C ASP A 18 9.74 18.90 -7.41
N THR A 19 10.66 19.53 -8.10
CA THR A 19 11.72 20.35 -7.50
C THR A 19 11.28 21.78 -7.18
N VAL A 20 10.08 22.19 -7.62
CA VAL A 20 9.62 23.57 -7.52
C VAL A 20 8.65 23.80 -6.37
N LEU A 21 7.77 22.85 -6.12
CA LEU A 21 6.62 23.04 -5.23
C LEU A 21 6.67 22.23 -3.93
N ASN A 22 7.70 21.43 -3.69
CA ASN A 22 7.78 20.53 -2.52
C ASN A 22 6.47 19.77 -2.31
N VAL A 23 6.06 19.00 -3.32
CA VAL A 23 4.83 18.21 -3.24
C VAL A 23 4.97 17.15 -2.16
N VAL A 24 4.00 17.09 -1.28
CA VAL A 24 3.94 16.12 -0.18
C VAL A 24 2.59 15.41 -0.21
N TYR A 25 2.61 14.10 -0.11
CA TYR A 25 1.42 13.29 0.10
C TYR A 25 1.36 12.79 1.53
N ALA A 26 0.17 12.76 2.11
CA ALA A 26 -0.08 12.23 3.44
C ALA A 26 -1.25 11.24 3.38
N SER A 27 -1.02 10.01 3.79
CA SER A 27 -2.09 9.05 4.03
C SER A 27 -2.61 9.20 5.45
N THR A 28 -3.91 9.20 5.61
CA THR A 28 -4.60 9.41 6.87
C THR A 28 -5.74 8.43 7.01
N TYR A 29 -6.41 8.43 8.14
CA TYR A 29 -7.65 7.70 8.32
C TYR A 29 -8.66 8.09 7.22
N GLY A 30 -8.96 7.15 6.34
CA GLY A 30 -9.94 7.28 5.25
C GLY A 30 -9.46 7.94 3.96
N ALA A 31 -8.28 8.57 3.91
CA ALA A 31 -7.93 9.41 2.77
C ALA A 31 -6.44 9.60 2.54
N VAL A 32 -6.11 9.98 1.31
CA VAL A 32 -4.81 10.52 0.92
C VAL A 32 -4.97 11.99 0.57
N PHE A 33 -4.15 12.82 1.19
CA PHE A 33 -4.07 14.26 0.93
C PHE A 33 -2.80 14.61 0.18
N LYS A 34 -2.86 15.71 -0.56
CA LYS A 34 -1.72 16.32 -1.24
C LYS A 34 -1.54 17.75 -0.81
N SER A 35 -0.31 18.11 -0.52
CA SER A 35 0.13 19.51 -0.44
C SER A 35 1.01 19.82 -1.65
N ALA A 36 0.78 20.96 -2.27
CA ALA A 36 1.61 21.49 -3.35
C ALA A 36 2.55 22.62 -2.88
N ASN A 37 2.65 22.85 -1.56
CA ASN A 37 3.38 23.98 -0.99
C ASN A 37 4.10 23.64 0.32
N GLY A 38 4.71 22.46 0.37
CA GLY A 38 5.53 22.04 1.51
C GLY A 38 4.74 21.81 2.81
N GLY A 39 3.46 21.43 2.71
CA GLY A 39 2.62 21.13 3.87
C GLY A 39 1.81 22.33 4.40
N THR A 40 1.90 23.49 3.77
CA THR A 40 1.19 24.70 4.22
C THR A 40 -0.32 24.58 4.03
N SER A 41 -0.77 23.95 2.95
CA SER A 41 -2.17 23.62 2.72
C SER A 41 -2.32 22.27 2.07
N TRP A 42 -3.49 21.65 2.22
CA TRP A 42 -3.76 20.28 1.82
C TRP A 42 -5.08 20.18 1.04
N THR A 43 -5.07 19.33 0.03
CA THR A 43 -6.26 18.98 -0.74
C THR A 43 -6.49 17.49 -0.67
N LEU A 44 -7.76 17.07 -0.61
CA LEU A 44 -8.14 15.67 -0.71
C LEU A 44 -7.86 15.16 -2.13
N GLU A 45 -7.14 14.07 -2.25
CA GLU A 45 -6.75 13.45 -3.53
C GLU A 45 -7.44 12.10 -3.77
N LEU A 46 -7.59 11.30 -2.70
CA LEU A 46 -8.18 9.96 -2.78
C LEU A 46 -8.84 9.63 -1.45
N GLY A 47 -9.94 8.87 -1.50
CA GLY A 47 -10.67 8.48 -0.29
C GLY A 47 -11.75 9.47 0.08
N ASN A 48 -12.15 9.47 1.34
CA ASN A 48 -13.21 10.33 1.86
C ASN A 48 -12.92 10.78 3.30
N THR A 49 -13.45 11.96 3.65
CA THR A 49 -13.32 12.58 4.98
C THR A 49 -14.66 12.82 5.66
N SER A 50 -15.74 12.31 5.07
CA SER A 50 -17.10 12.44 5.58
C SER A 50 -17.91 11.18 5.31
N GLY A 51 -18.90 10.91 6.14
CA GLY A 51 -19.72 9.71 6.05
C GLY A 51 -19.54 8.81 7.28
N SER A 52 -20.03 7.58 7.19
CA SER A 52 -20.03 6.61 8.29
C SER A 52 -19.04 5.43 8.09
N ALA A 53 -18.39 5.35 6.94
CA ALA A 53 -17.45 4.29 6.61
C ALA A 53 -16.16 4.91 6.05
N PHE A 54 -15.03 4.50 6.61
CA PHE A 54 -13.71 4.96 6.24
C PHE A 54 -12.76 3.78 6.17
N SER A 55 -11.77 3.85 5.30
CA SER A 55 -10.63 2.92 5.35
C SER A 55 -9.83 3.21 6.62
N TYR A 56 -9.71 2.21 7.49
CA TYR A 56 -8.95 2.38 8.75
C TYR A 56 -7.45 2.52 8.48
N PHE A 57 -6.96 1.83 7.47
CA PHE A 57 -5.55 1.83 7.12
C PHE A 57 -5.36 2.42 5.73
N SER A 58 -4.36 3.26 5.60
CA SER A 58 -3.92 3.81 4.34
C SER A 58 -2.40 3.94 4.31
N GLU A 59 -1.83 3.87 3.12
CA GLU A 59 -0.40 4.05 2.88
C GLU A 59 -0.22 4.85 1.59
N VAL A 60 0.87 5.58 1.46
CA VAL A 60 1.25 6.27 0.23
C VAL A 60 2.76 6.21 0.03
N ASP A 61 3.20 6.00 -1.20
CA ASP A 61 4.60 6.08 -1.60
C ASP A 61 4.73 6.69 -3.01
N VAL A 62 5.86 7.31 -3.30
CA VAL A 62 6.07 8.08 -4.54
C VAL A 62 7.39 7.65 -5.18
N THR A 63 7.34 7.37 -6.48
CA THR A 63 8.54 7.09 -7.28
C THR A 63 9.36 8.35 -7.53
N THR A 64 10.60 8.20 -7.97
CA THR A 64 11.44 9.34 -8.38
C THR A 64 10.87 10.10 -9.58
N GLN A 65 9.98 9.46 -10.37
CA GLN A 65 9.29 10.07 -11.50
C GLN A 65 7.96 10.72 -11.12
N GLY A 66 7.59 10.69 -9.83
CA GLY A 66 6.35 11.28 -9.32
C GLY A 66 5.10 10.45 -9.61
N VAL A 67 5.24 9.16 -9.86
CA VAL A 67 4.13 8.22 -9.85
C VAL A 67 3.80 7.89 -8.40
N VAL A 68 2.54 8.04 -8.02
CA VAL A 68 2.07 7.81 -6.66
C VAL A 68 1.35 6.47 -6.58
N TYR A 69 1.69 5.70 -5.57
CA TYR A 69 0.96 4.51 -5.17
C TYR A 69 0.30 4.75 -3.82
N ALA A 70 -0.92 4.28 -3.67
CA ALA A 70 -1.65 4.38 -2.41
C ALA A 70 -2.45 3.11 -2.14
N THR A 71 -2.68 2.82 -0.87
CA THR A 71 -3.56 1.73 -0.44
C THR A 71 -4.58 2.25 0.55
N LEU A 72 -5.82 1.77 0.43
CA LEU A 72 -6.89 2.04 1.38
C LEU A 72 -7.57 0.71 1.73
N SER A 73 -7.70 0.42 3.02
CA SER A 73 -8.30 -0.82 3.52
C SER A 73 -9.77 -0.96 3.14
N SER A 74 -10.27 -2.20 3.22
CA SER A 74 -11.60 -2.56 2.72
C SER A 74 -12.77 -2.02 3.54
N ASP A 75 -12.53 -1.38 4.67
CA ASP A 75 -13.58 -0.81 5.54
C ASP A 75 -14.28 0.39 4.91
N GLY A 76 -13.63 1.08 3.99
CA GLY A 76 -14.14 2.27 3.36
C GLY A 76 -14.59 2.09 1.90
N PRO A 77 -15.36 3.04 1.36
CA PRO A 77 -15.89 2.96 0.00
C PRO A 77 -14.81 3.11 -1.08
N SER A 78 -13.66 3.68 -0.75
CA SER A 78 -12.53 3.89 -1.67
C SER A 78 -11.46 2.81 -1.53
N LYS A 79 -11.83 1.63 -1.01
CA LYS A 79 -10.92 0.50 -0.84
C LYS A 79 -10.13 0.19 -2.11
N GLY A 80 -8.90 -0.29 -1.94
CA GLY A 80 -8.10 -0.78 -3.06
C GLY A 80 -6.65 -0.37 -3.01
N ILE A 81 -5.95 -0.84 -4.02
CA ILE A 81 -4.59 -0.43 -4.38
C ILE A 81 -4.70 0.51 -5.58
N TRP A 82 -4.10 1.68 -5.45
CA TRP A 82 -4.27 2.77 -6.39
C TRP A 82 -2.94 3.23 -6.95
N ARG A 83 -2.94 3.61 -8.23
CA ARG A 83 -1.82 4.22 -8.93
C ARG A 83 -2.25 5.53 -9.56
N LYS A 84 -1.41 6.55 -9.46
CA LYS A 84 -1.60 7.84 -10.12
C LYS A 84 -0.31 8.25 -10.83
N ASP A 85 -0.42 8.61 -12.09
CA ASP A 85 0.62 9.40 -12.73
C ASP A 85 0.21 10.86 -12.88
N LYS A 86 1.13 11.70 -13.36
CA LYS A 86 0.88 13.15 -13.48
C LYS A 86 -0.20 13.51 -14.51
N THR A 87 -0.49 12.62 -15.45
CA THR A 87 -1.34 12.91 -16.61
C THR A 87 -2.69 12.23 -16.57
N LEU A 88 -2.77 11.01 -16.08
CA LEU A 88 -3.96 10.15 -16.18
C LEU A 88 -4.80 10.11 -14.89
N GLY A 89 -4.29 10.66 -13.78
CA GLY A 89 -4.97 10.66 -12.50
C GLY A 89 -4.95 9.30 -11.80
N TRP A 90 -5.85 9.11 -10.82
CA TRP A 90 -5.94 7.89 -10.04
C TRP A 90 -6.62 6.75 -10.80
N ALA A 91 -6.03 5.58 -10.75
CA ALA A 91 -6.57 4.33 -11.27
C ALA A 91 -6.54 3.25 -10.18
N ASN A 92 -7.64 2.54 -9.98
CA ASN A 92 -7.66 1.37 -9.10
C ASN A 92 -6.98 0.20 -9.83
N ILE A 93 -5.89 -0.29 -9.26
CA ILE A 93 -5.09 -1.39 -9.79
C ILE A 93 -5.16 -2.64 -8.91
N THR A 94 -6.09 -2.71 -7.96
CA THR A 94 -6.24 -3.86 -7.05
C THR A 94 -6.20 -5.19 -7.81
N PRO A 95 -5.40 -6.18 -7.36
CA PRO A 95 -5.35 -7.47 -8.03
C PRO A 95 -6.71 -8.17 -7.98
N PRO A 96 -7.13 -8.85 -9.06
CA PRO A 96 -8.45 -9.48 -9.15
C PRO A 96 -8.75 -10.45 -8.01
N ASP A 97 -7.72 -11.13 -7.50
CA ASP A 97 -7.86 -12.15 -6.46
C ASP A 97 -8.35 -11.57 -5.12
N ILE A 98 -8.14 -10.28 -4.88
CA ILE A 98 -8.55 -9.60 -3.65
C ILE A 98 -9.48 -8.41 -3.88
N ASP A 99 -9.88 -8.11 -5.11
CA ASP A 99 -10.72 -6.94 -5.41
C ASP A 99 -12.06 -6.97 -4.65
N THR A 100 -12.64 -8.16 -4.49
CA THR A 100 -13.88 -8.35 -3.74
C THR A 100 -13.68 -8.79 -2.30
N ALA A 101 -12.44 -9.10 -1.89
CA ALA A 101 -12.13 -9.61 -0.56
C ALA A 101 -12.13 -8.51 0.50
N THR A 102 -12.19 -8.93 1.76
CA THR A 102 -11.84 -8.09 2.89
C THR A 102 -10.32 -8.10 3.04
N PHE A 103 -9.73 -6.94 3.17
CA PHE A 103 -8.32 -6.78 3.50
C PHE A 103 -8.13 -5.57 4.40
N ASP A 104 -7.10 -5.66 5.22
CA ASP A 104 -6.73 -4.61 6.14
C ASP A 104 -5.60 -3.74 5.54
N ARG A 105 -4.53 -3.54 6.27
CA ARG A 105 -3.42 -2.72 5.82
C ARG A 105 -2.59 -3.41 4.74
N PHE A 106 -2.29 -2.68 3.67
CA PHE A 106 -1.19 -2.97 2.76
C PHE A 106 -0.10 -1.91 2.91
N VAL A 107 1.16 -2.36 2.99
CA VAL A 107 2.35 -1.50 2.92
C VAL A 107 3.00 -1.61 1.54
N ILE A 108 3.67 -0.54 1.12
CA ILE A 108 4.20 -0.36 -0.23
C ILE A 108 5.72 -0.45 -0.21
N GLY A 109 6.28 -1.15 -1.20
CA GLY A 109 7.72 -1.16 -1.44
C GLY A 109 8.00 -0.97 -2.92
N ILE A 110 8.51 0.19 -3.30
CA ILE A 110 8.92 0.48 -4.68
C ILE A 110 10.31 -0.12 -4.91
N ASN A 111 10.51 -0.82 -6.04
CA ASN A 111 11.82 -1.33 -6.41
C ASN A 111 12.73 -0.18 -6.87
N PRO A 112 13.78 0.18 -6.13
CA PRO A 112 14.61 1.33 -6.46
C PRO A 112 15.45 1.17 -7.73
N SER A 113 15.62 -0.09 -8.19
CA SER A 113 16.34 -0.38 -9.45
C SER A 113 15.42 -0.39 -10.67
N ASN A 114 14.11 -0.55 -10.46
CA ASN A 114 13.09 -0.54 -11.50
C ASN A 114 11.74 -0.11 -10.90
N GLU A 115 11.45 1.17 -10.85
CA GLU A 115 10.25 1.72 -10.22
C GLU A 115 8.92 1.33 -10.91
N ASN A 116 8.98 0.62 -12.05
CA ASN A 116 7.81 -0.03 -12.61
C ASN A 116 7.40 -1.30 -11.85
N GLU A 117 8.24 -1.77 -10.93
CA GLU A 117 7.95 -2.91 -10.05
C GLU A 117 7.69 -2.43 -8.64
N VAL A 118 6.52 -2.76 -8.11
CA VAL A 118 6.10 -2.37 -6.77
C VAL A 118 5.55 -3.59 -6.03
N TYR A 119 5.93 -3.72 -4.79
CA TYR A 119 5.51 -4.80 -3.92
C TYR A 119 4.50 -4.28 -2.90
N PHE A 120 3.50 -5.10 -2.63
CA PHE A 120 2.43 -4.83 -1.67
C PHE A 120 2.34 -6.00 -0.70
N LEU A 121 2.62 -5.75 0.56
CA LEU A 121 2.50 -6.72 1.64
C LEU A 121 1.34 -6.31 2.54
N GLY A 122 0.39 -7.20 2.76
CA GLY A 122 -0.79 -6.85 3.54
C GLY A 122 -1.44 -8.02 4.26
N GLN A 123 -2.25 -7.69 5.25
CA GLN A 123 -3.14 -8.64 5.89
C GLN A 123 -4.40 -8.81 5.06
N THR A 124 -4.66 -10.05 4.67
CA THR A 124 -5.71 -10.42 3.72
C THR A 124 -6.48 -11.63 4.22
N PRO A 125 -7.44 -11.47 5.15
CA PRO A 125 -8.16 -12.58 5.75
C PRO A 125 -8.68 -13.58 4.69
N LEU A 126 -8.34 -14.85 4.87
CA LEU A 126 -8.66 -15.98 3.99
C LEU A 126 -7.94 -15.99 2.63
N HIS A 127 -7.00 -15.07 2.39
CA HIS A 127 -6.21 -15.00 1.15
C HIS A 127 -4.71 -15.02 1.45
N GLY A 128 -3.92 -15.53 0.50
CA GLY A 128 -2.47 -15.57 0.63
C GLY A 128 -1.94 -16.67 1.53
N LYS A 129 -0.96 -16.36 2.37
CA LYS A 129 -0.30 -17.30 3.27
C LYS A 129 -0.93 -17.29 4.65
N ARG A 130 -1.42 -18.45 5.06
CA ARG A 130 -1.91 -18.66 6.43
C ARG A 130 -0.76 -18.86 7.40
N SER A 131 -0.84 -18.23 8.55
CA SER A 131 0.04 -18.42 9.70
C SER A 131 -0.77 -18.47 10.99
N THR A 132 -0.11 -18.75 12.11
CA THR A 132 -0.70 -18.68 13.45
C THR A 132 0.07 -17.65 14.25
N ASN A 133 -0.63 -16.67 14.80
CA ASN A 133 0.00 -15.63 15.60
C ASN A 133 0.40 -16.15 17.00
N TYR A 134 1.08 -15.31 17.79
CA TYR A 134 1.60 -15.68 19.11
C TYR A 134 0.50 -16.03 20.13
N LYS A 135 -0.77 -15.68 19.85
CA LYS A 135 -1.93 -16.04 20.67
C LYS A 135 -2.57 -17.38 20.23
N GLY A 136 -2.07 -17.98 19.13
CA GLY A 136 -2.66 -19.16 18.54
C GLY A 136 -3.84 -18.88 17.60
N GLU A 137 -4.08 -17.61 17.25
CA GLU A 137 -5.13 -17.21 16.32
C GLU A 137 -4.64 -17.28 14.88
N GLU A 138 -5.55 -17.55 13.96
CA GLU A 138 -5.26 -17.58 12.52
C GLU A 138 -5.02 -16.19 11.96
N GLU A 139 -3.98 -16.04 11.16
CA GLU A 139 -3.64 -14.82 10.48
C GLU A 139 -3.27 -15.14 9.01
N TRP A 140 -3.66 -14.26 8.09
CA TRP A 140 -3.44 -14.43 6.66
C TRP A 140 -2.77 -13.19 6.09
N ASN A 141 -1.72 -13.40 5.31
CA ASN A 141 -0.95 -12.32 4.71
C ASN A 141 -0.67 -12.61 3.24
N SER A 142 -0.77 -11.59 2.42
CA SER A 142 -0.44 -11.64 0.99
C SER A 142 0.74 -10.75 0.67
N LEU A 143 1.60 -11.26 -0.21
CA LEU A 143 2.68 -10.50 -0.85
C LEU A 143 2.42 -10.51 -2.35
N PHE A 144 2.15 -9.35 -2.92
CA PHE A 144 1.96 -9.17 -4.35
C PHE A 144 3.08 -8.33 -4.96
N LYS A 145 3.48 -8.69 -6.18
CA LYS A 145 4.30 -7.85 -7.04
C LYS A 145 3.44 -7.32 -8.18
N TYR A 146 3.42 -6.03 -8.34
CA TYR A 146 2.83 -5.32 -9.47
C TYR A 146 3.94 -4.86 -10.42
N THR A 147 3.74 -5.08 -11.73
CA THR A 147 4.61 -4.55 -12.78
C THR A 147 3.80 -3.65 -13.69
N TYR A 148 4.12 -2.37 -13.72
CA TYR A 148 3.53 -1.42 -14.65
C TYR A 148 4.08 -1.67 -16.06
N LEU A 149 3.19 -1.69 -17.03
CA LEU A 149 3.51 -1.90 -18.45
C LEU A 149 3.16 -0.69 -19.31
N SER A 150 1.96 -0.13 -19.17
CA SER A 150 1.50 0.99 -20.00
C SER A 150 0.22 1.65 -19.48
N GLY A 151 -0.14 2.80 -20.06
CA GLY A 151 -1.40 3.52 -19.81
C GLY A 151 -1.56 3.95 -18.35
N ASN A 152 -2.74 3.73 -17.78
CA ASN A 152 -2.99 4.00 -16.37
C ASN A 152 -2.59 2.83 -15.44
N GLY A 153 -2.12 1.72 -16.00
CA GLY A 153 -1.68 0.54 -15.24
C GLY A 153 -2.77 -0.49 -14.96
N THR A 154 -3.99 -0.31 -15.48
CA THR A 154 -5.08 -1.29 -15.31
C THR A 154 -5.14 -2.31 -16.43
N GLY A 155 -5.73 -3.47 -16.19
CA GLY A 155 -5.89 -4.54 -17.18
C GLY A 155 -4.55 -4.92 -17.82
N ALA A 156 -4.45 -4.87 -19.17
CA ALA A 156 -3.22 -5.16 -19.88
C ALA A 156 -2.09 -4.13 -19.64
N GLY A 157 -2.38 -3.01 -19.01
CA GLY A 157 -1.41 -1.98 -18.63
C GLY A 157 -0.63 -2.27 -17.35
N GLY A 158 -0.99 -3.33 -16.63
CA GLY A 158 -0.31 -3.81 -15.44
C GLY A 158 -0.36 -5.32 -15.32
N GLN A 159 0.62 -5.88 -14.61
CA GLN A 159 0.69 -7.32 -14.36
C GLN A 159 0.88 -7.57 -12.87
N TRP A 160 0.08 -8.49 -12.31
CA TRP A 160 0.19 -8.96 -10.95
C TRP A 160 0.85 -10.33 -10.86
N GLN A 161 1.63 -10.54 -9.82
CA GLN A 161 2.19 -11.82 -9.44
C GLN A 161 1.96 -12.02 -7.94
N ASP A 162 1.31 -13.13 -7.58
CA ASP A 162 1.18 -13.53 -6.18
C ASP A 162 2.46 -14.22 -5.72
N LEU A 163 3.09 -13.67 -4.71
CA LEU A 163 4.31 -14.17 -4.06
C LEU A 163 4.03 -14.64 -2.63
N SER A 164 2.78 -14.71 -2.21
CA SER A 164 2.38 -15.01 -0.83
C SER A 164 2.94 -16.36 -0.34
N ALA A 165 3.09 -17.34 -1.21
CA ALA A 165 3.68 -18.63 -0.86
C ALA A 165 5.12 -18.53 -0.32
N ALA A 166 5.85 -17.46 -0.72
CA ALA A 166 7.23 -17.22 -0.29
C ALA A 166 7.34 -16.54 1.08
N ILE A 167 6.24 -16.05 1.65
CA ILE A 167 6.24 -15.45 3.00
C ILE A 167 6.81 -16.48 4.00
N PRO A 168 7.80 -16.09 4.83
CA PRO A 168 8.44 -17.01 5.77
C PRO A 168 7.43 -17.63 6.75
N GLN A 169 7.63 -18.90 7.04
CA GLN A 169 6.85 -19.62 8.05
C GLN A 169 7.76 -20.60 8.77
N ASP A 170 7.85 -20.48 10.08
CA ASP A 170 8.51 -21.45 10.94
C ASP A 170 7.44 -22.38 11.55
N SER A 171 7.51 -23.65 11.21
CA SER A 171 6.61 -24.67 11.76
C SER A 171 6.96 -25.10 13.20
N THR A 172 8.10 -24.68 13.71
CA THR A 172 8.63 -25.12 15.02
C THR A 172 8.39 -24.10 16.13
N SER A 173 8.11 -22.86 15.80
CA SER A 173 7.92 -21.77 16.77
C SER A 173 6.85 -20.80 16.30
N GLN A 174 5.89 -20.50 17.18
CA GLN A 174 4.90 -19.44 16.92
C GLN A 174 5.53 -18.05 16.75
N LEU A 175 6.66 -17.81 17.42
CA LEU A 175 7.40 -16.55 17.32
C LEU A 175 8.21 -16.44 16.02
N GLY A 176 8.51 -17.56 15.37
CA GLY A 176 9.18 -17.60 14.08
C GLY A 176 8.26 -17.48 12.88
N ASN A 177 6.95 -17.56 13.08
CA ASN A 177 5.97 -17.34 12.02
C ASN A 177 5.91 -15.87 11.63
N PHE A 178 5.68 -15.63 10.34
CA PHE A 178 5.33 -14.29 9.88
C PHE A 178 4.01 -13.87 10.54
N ASN A 179 4.05 -12.77 11.26
CA ASN A 179 2.94 -12.30 12.08
C ASN A 179 2.84 -10.77 11.98
N ALA A 180 1.77 -10.29 11.34
CA ALA A 180 1.50 -8.87 11.17
C ALA A 180 0.95 -8.20 12.44
N GLN A 181 0.66 -8.98 13.49
CA GLN A 181 0.14 -8.50 14.76
C GLN A 181 -1.10 -7.58 14.58
N GLY A 182 -2.06 -8.03 13.77
CA GLY A 182 -3.23 -7.21 13.45
C GLY A 182 -2.88 -5.97 12.63
N CYS A 183 -2.06 -6.14 11.60
CA CYS A 183 -1.62 -5.12 10.64
C CYS A 183 -0.58 -4.09 11.12
N TYR A 184 -0.19 -4.11 12.37
CA TYR A 184 0.76 -3.10 12.90
C TYR A 184 2.19 -3.31 12.40
N ASN A 185 2.66 -4.55 12.36
CA ASN A 185 4.06 -4.90 12.10
C ASN A 185 4.27 -5.33 10.65
N LEU A 186 3.86 -4.49 9.71
CA LEU A 186 4.10 -4.71 8.29
C LEU A 186 5.16 -3.73 7.76
N VAL A 187 6.13 -4.27 7.06
CA VAL A 187 7.10 -3.51 6.28
C VAL A 187 7.55 -4.34 5.09
N VAL A 188 7.68 -3.73 3.94
CA VAL A 188 8.29 -4.35 2.76
C VAL A 188 9.32 -3.40 2.16
N LYS A 189 10.52 -3.93 1.89
CA LYS A 189 11.60 -3.18 1.25
C LYS A 189 12.31 -4.08 0.27
N ILE A 190 12.72 -3.52 -0.85
CA ILE A 190 13.47 -4.22 -1.88
C ILE A 190 14.93 -3.84 -1.74
N HIS A 191 15.82 -4.84 -1.78
CA HIS A 191 17.25 -4.61 -1.68
C HIS A 191 17.76 -3.86 -2.92
N PRO A 192 18.38 -2.67 -2.77
CA PRO A 192 18.71 -1.82 -3.92
C PRO A 192 19.73 -2.42 -4.89
N ALA A 193 20.64 -3.26 -4.40
CA ALA A 193 21.65 -3.96 -5.23
C ALA A 193 21.22 -5.38 -5.65
N HIS A 194 20.17 -5.93 -5.05
CA HIS A 194 19.64 -7.26 -5.33
C HIS A 194 18.12 -7.22 -5.43
N PRO A 195 17.54 -6.72 -6.54
CA PRO A 195 16.11 -6.43 -6.67
C PRO A 195 15.20 -7.66 -6.59
N ASN A 196 15.76 -8.86 -6.65
CA ASN A 196 15.03 -10.12 -6.41
C ASN A 196 14.98 -10.50 -4.91
N THR A 197 15.54 -9.67 -4.02
CA THR A 197 15.50 -9.85 -2.56
C THR A 197 14.54 -8.81 -1.97
N VAL A 198 13.48 -9.31 -1.36
CA VAL A 198 12.41 -8.54 -0.72
C VAL A 198 12.42 -8.88 0.77
#